data_0b6b81363240ec0c55cba29fd4872596
#
_entry.id   0b6b81363240ec0c55cba29fd4872596
#
_cell.length_a   1.000
_cell.length_b   1.000
_cell.length_c   1.000
_cell.angle_alpha   90.00
_cell.angle_beta   90.00
_cell.angle_gamma   90.00
#
_symmetry.space_group_name_H-M   'P 1'
#
loop_
_entity.id
_entity.type
_entity.pdbx_description
1 polymer ?
#
loop_
_entity_poly.entity_id
_entity_poly.type
_entity_poly.pdbx_seq_one_letter_code
_entity_poly.pdbx_strand_id
1 'polypeptide(L)'
;DYHEYLSQDTFDQNALDYRNDLIGANGWNSFDELFHILNLTLNYIVLRNFDNLEDQLTTKHPDVDILTENKNLTKDILNAVETTDKSYRVQHSVKINNKDINFDIRYVGDNYYDKSWEIELLKTKVKHEKGFYIPDNLNLFYSLIYHALVHKQYISEDYIKQFLILSKRLNLSLKKCNLIDTVLLDILL
;
A
#
# COMPACT_ATOMS: atom_id res chain seq x y z
N ASP A 1 -31.55 19.30 -16.48
CA ASP A 1 -31.69 19.03 -15.04
C ASP A 1 -31.25 17.58 -14.79
N TYR A 2 -30.30 17.37 -13.83
CA TYR A 2 -29.68 16.06 -13.60
C TYR A 2 -30.70 14.95 -13.27
N HIS A 3 -31.83 15.32 -12.67
CA HIS A 3 -32.94 14.43 -12.38
C HIS A 3 -33.77 14.02 -13.60
N GLU A 4 -33.84 14.85 -14.61
CA GLU A 4 -34.52 14.55 -15.87
C GLU A 4 -33.72 13.52 -16.70
N TYR A 5 -32.41 13.58 -16.58
CA TYR A 5 -31.51 12.62 -17.27
C TYR A 5 -31.63 11.20 -16.73
N LEU A 6 -31.93 11.04 -15.43
CA LEU A 6 -32.12 9.74 -14.79
C LEU A 6 -33.50 9.11 -14.99
N SER A 7 -34.50 9.86 -15.48
CA SER A 7 -35.86 9.39 -15.68
C SER A 7 -36.17 8.89 -17.10
N GLN A 8 -35.23 9.01 -18.02
CA GLN A 8 -35.35 8.40 -19.34
C GLN A 8 -34.72 7.00 -19.30
N ASP A 9 -35.58 5.99 -19.30
CA ASP A 9 -35.27 4.54 -19.37
C ASP A 9 -34.57 4.09 -20.69
N THR A 10 -33.90 4.99 -21.36
CA THR A 10 -32.95 4.67 -22.42
C THR A 10 -31.54 4.63 -21.82
N PHE A 11 -31.22 3.52 -21.20
CA PHE A 11 -29.82 3.16 -21.00
C PHE A 11 -29.16 3.17 -22.40
N ASP A 12 -28.50 4.27 -22.70
CA ASP A 12 -27.75 4.39 -23.95
C ASP A 12 -26.64 3.31 -23.89
N GLN A 13 -26.72 2.33 -24.79
CA GLN A 13 -25.72 1.29 -24.94
C GLN A 13 -24.31 1.92 -25.10
N ASN A 14 -24.24 3.14 -25.62
CA ASN A 14 -23.03 3.95 -25.75
C ASN A 14 -22.50 4.43 -24.38
N ALA A 15 -23.35 4.57 -23.35
CA ALA A 15 -22.89 4.91 -21.99
C ALA A 15 -22.08 3.77 -21.34
N LEU A 16 -22.24 2.53 -21.81
CA LEU A 16 -21.42 1.39 -21.39
C LEU A 16 -20.02 1.43 -22.03
N ASP A 17 -19.88 2.00 -23.22
CA ASP A 17 -18.59 2.13 -23.90
C ASP A 17 -17.70 3.16 -23.24
N TYR A 18 -18.24 4.20 -22.60
CA TYR A 18 -17.44 5.16 -21.81
C TYR A 18 -16.70 4.55 -20.64
N ARG A 19 -17.15 3.42 -20.09
CA ARG A 19 -16.43 2.73 -19.03
C ARG A 19 -15.16 2.04 -19.53
N ASN A 20 -15.12 1.68 -20.81
CA ASN A 20 -13.96 1.05 -21.43
C ASN A 20 -12.84 2.06 -21.71
N ASP A 21 -13.16 3.36 -21.74
CA ASP A 21 -12.18 4.43 -21.96
C ASP A 21 -11.54 4.93 -20.65
N LEU A 22 -12.02 4.48 -19.49
CA LEU A 22 -11.42 4.85 -18.21
C LEU A 22 -10.10 4.11 -18.04
N ILE A 23 -9.05 4.86 -17.72
CA ILE A 23 -7.74 4.29 -17.39
C ILE A 23 -7.90 3.30 -16.23
N GLY A 24 -7.40 2.08 -16.40
CA GLY A 24 -7.50 1.03 -15.41
C GLY A 24 -8.82 0.24 -15.38
N ALA A 25 -9.85 0.60 -16.19
CA ALA A 25 -11.13 -0.12 -16.23
C ALA A 25 -10.97 -1.62 -16.55
N ASN A 26 -10.03 -1.94 -17.44
CA ASN A 26 -9.70 -3.33 -17.84
C ASN A 26 -8.43 -3.86 -17.17
N GLY A 27 -7.94 -3.18 -16.13
CA GLY A 27 -6.66 -3.41 -15.48
C GLY A 27 -5.62 -2.38 -15.91
N TRP A 28 -4.46 -2.45 -15.29
CA TRP A 28 -3.33 -1.56 -15.48
C TRP A 28 -2.27 -2.23 -16.35
N ASN A 29 -1.64 -1.48 -17.24
CA ASN A 29 -0.57 -2.01 -18.09
C ASN A 29 0.73 -2.24 -17.30
N SER A 30 0.97 -1.42 -16.26
CA SER A 30 2.16 -1.49 -15.40
C SER A 30 1.92 -0.86 -14.03
N PHE A 31 2.85 -1.08 -13.10
CA PHE A 31 2.89 -0.33 -11.85
C PHE A 31 3.12 1.17 -12.06
N ASP A 32 3.91 1.56 -13.06
CA ASP A 32 4.16 2.97 -13.37
C ASP A 32 2.88 3.71 -13.75
N GLU A 33 2.05 3.10 -14.62
CA GLU A 33 0.76 3.66 -15.01
C GLU A 33 -0.16 3.80 -13.79
N LEU A 34 -0.28 2.74 -13.00
CA LEU A 34 -1.09 2.73 -11.78
C LEU A 34 -0.64 3.82 -10.80
N PHE A 35 0.64 3.87 -10.46
CA PHE A 35 1.14 4.86 -9.51
C PHE A 35 1.13 6.28 -10.05
N HIS A 36 1.23 6.47 -11.37
CA HIS A 36 1.03 7.78 -11.97
C HIS A 36 -0.37 8.32 -11.64
N ILE A 37 -1.40 7.51 -11.81
CA ILE A 37 -2.78 7.91 -11.49
C ILE A 37 -3.00 8.07 -9.98
N LEU A 38 -2.46 7.17 -9.16
CA LEU A 38 -2.55 7.31 -7.70
C LEU A 38 -1.90 8.60 -7.20
N ASN A 39 -0.77 9.01 -7.79
CA ASN A 39 -0.09 10.26 -7.44
C ASN A 39 -0.93 11.52 -7.72
N LEU A 40 -1.81 11.45 -8.72
CA LEU A 40 -2.70 12.56 -9.10
C LEU A 40 -3.99 12.61 -8.28
N THR A 41 -4.39 11.49 -7.69
CA THR A 41 -5.75 11.31 -7.17
C THR A 41 -5.81 11.03 -5.68
N LEU A 42 -4.75 10.48 -5.08
CA LEU A 42 -4.78 9.98 -3.70
C LEU A 42 -3.62 10.51 -2.85
N ASN A 43 -3.90 10.63 -1.56
CA ASN A 43 -2.87 10.69 -0.54
C ASN A 43 -2.61 9.27 -0.03
N TYR A 44 -1.47 8.69 -0.40
CA TYR A 44 -1.11 7.31 -0.12
C TYR A 44 0.39 7.11 0.06
N ILE A 45 0.76 5.96 0.61
CA ILE A 45 2.13 5.40 0.62
C ILE A 45 2.08 3.89 0.39
N VAL A 46 3.12 3.34 -0.24
CA VAL A 46 3.43 1.90 -0.20
C VAL A 46 4.23 1.63 1.07
N LEU A 47 3.71 0.80 1.96
CA LEU A 47 4.23 0.64 3.33
C LEU A 47 5.56 -0.12 3.39
N ARG A 48 5.74 -1.14 2.56
CA ARG A 48 6.90 -2.05 2.57
C ARG A 48 7.00 -2.86 1.29
N ASN A 49 8.10 -3.62 1.13
CA ASN A 49 8.37 -4.52 0.00
C ASN A 49 8.38 -3.81 -1.37
N PHE A 50 8.70 -2.53 -1.37
CA PHE A 50 8.58 -1.67 -2.55
C PHE A 50 9.84 -1.64 -3.44
N ASP A 51 10.99 -2.12 -2.95
CA ASP A 51 12.24 -2.07 -3.75
C ASP A 51 12.12 -2.87 -5.05
N ASN A 52 11.35 -3.96 -5.02
CA ASN A 52 11.18 -4.90 -6.12
C ASN A 52 9.70 -5.14 -6.46
N LEU A 53 8.91 -4.07 -6.62
CA LEU A 53 7.48 -4.21 -6.97
C LEU A 53 7.27 -4.97 -8.29
N GLU A 54 8.15 -4.80 -9.28
CA GLU A 54 8.06 -5.53 -10.55
C GLU A 54 8.22 -7.04 -10.36
N ASP A 55 8.97 -7.48 -9.34
CA ASP A 55 9.11 -8.90 -9.02
C ASP A 55 7.77 -9.50 -8.55
N GLN A 56 6.84 -8.68 -8.04
CA GLN A 56 5.48 -9.12 -7.68
C GLN A 56 4.75 -9.70 -8.92
N LEU A 57 5.05 -9.22 -10.12
CA LEU A 57 4.49 -9.77 -11.35
C LEU A 57 4.96 -11.21 -11.64
N THR A 58 5.99 -11.69 -10.97
CA THR A 58 6.58 -13.03 -11.18
C THR A 58 6.41 -13.98 -10.00
N THR A 59 6.08 -13.46 -8.82
CA THR A 59 5.90 -14.28 -7.60
C THR A 59 4.61 -15.10 -7.64
N LYS A 60 4.55 -16.16 -6.80
CA LYS A 60 3.34 -16.98 -6.63
C LYS A 60 2.26 -16.28 -5.80
N HIS A 61 2.66 -15.39 -4.92
CA HIS A 61 1.79 -14.67 -3.99
C HIS A 61 2.16 -13.19 -4.01
N PRO A 62 1.79 -12.48 -5.09
CA PRO A 62 2.07 -11.06 -5.21
C PRO A 62 1.25 -10.28 -4.18
N ASP A 63 1.90 -9.37 -3.47
CA ASP A 63 1.28 -8.58 -2.40
C ASP A 63 1.84 -7.17 -2.34
N VAL A 64 0.96 -6.17 -2.32
CA VAL A 64 1.29 -4.76 -2.20
C VAL A 64 0.53 -4.17 -1.01
N ASP A 65 1.27 -3.70 -0.02
CA ASP A 65 0.71 -3.04 1.16
C ASP A 65 0.64 -1.53 0.95
N ILE A 66 -0.55 -0.95 0.99
CA ILE A 66 -0.77 0.48 0.81
C ILE A 66 -1.52 1.08 2.01
N LEU A 67 -1.09 2.28 2.46
CA LEU A 67 -1.84 3.10 3.41
C LEU A 67 -2.40 4.32 2.68
N THR A 68 -3.67 4.63 2.91
CA THR A 68 -4.37 5.75 2.29
C THR A 68 -5.27 6.48 3.29
N GLU A 69 -5.72 7.67 2.94
CA GLU A 69 -6.74 8.39 3.72
C GLU A 69 -8.16 7.84 3.52
N ASN A 70 -8.46 7.34 2.32
CA ASN A 70 -9.83 6.93 1.96
C ASN A 70 -9.84 5.59 1.24
N LYS A 71 -10.21 4.53 1.97
CA LYS A 71 -10.28 3.16 1.45
C LYS A 71 -11.18 3.03 0.23
N ASN A 72 -12.40 3.59 0.29
CA ASN A 72 -13.38 3.40 -0.79
C ASN A 72 -12.92 4.08 -2.08
N LEU A 73 -12.47 5.33 -1.98
CA LEU A 73 -11.91 6.04 -3.13
C LEU A 73 -10.70 5.30 -3.72
N THR A 74 -9.83 4.75 -2.86
CA THR A 74 -8.68 3.97 -3.29
C THR A 74 -9.09 2.70 -4.04
N LYS A 75 -10.08 1.96 -3.52
CA LYS A 75 -10.65 0.79 -4.21
C LYS A 75 -11.21 1.14 -5.58
N ASP A 76 -11.97 2.22 -5.66
CA ASP A 76 -12.61 2.65 -6.90
C ASP A 76 -11.56 3.04 -7.94
N ILE A 77 -10.54 3.83 -7.55
CA ILE A 77 -9.46 4.23 -8.46
C ILE A 77 -8.62 3.04 -8.89
N LEU A 78 -8.28 2.14 -7.97
CA LEU A 78 -7.53 0.92 -8.30
C LEU A 78 -8.31 -0.06 -9.17
N ASN A 79 -9.62 0.13 -9.33
CA ASN A 79 -10.54 -0.87 -9.86
C ASN A 79 -10.36 -2.22 -9.14
N ALA A 80 -10.26 -2.15 -7.81
CA ALA A 80 -9.94 -3.29 -6.97
C ALA A 80 -11.18 -4.15 -6.71
N VAL A 81 -11.04 -5.45 -6.93
CA VAL A 81 -12.09 -6.42 -6.66
C VAL A 81 -11.87 -7.04 -5.28
N GLU A 82 -12.89 -7.02 -4.43
CA GLU A 82 -12.83 -7.72 -3.15
C GLU A 82 -12.73 -9.23 -3.38
N THR A 83 -11.68 -9.83 -2.82
CA THR A 83 -11.53 -11.28 -2.82
C THR A 83 -11.85 -11.79 -1.42
N THR A 84 -12.91 -12.59 -1.32
CA THR A 84 -13.21 -13.33 -0.10
C THR A 84 -12.38 -14.60 -0.08
N ASP A 85 -11.18 -14.54 0.45
CA ASP A 85 -10.58 -15.75 0.98
C ASP A 85 -11.22 -16.04 2.35
N LYS A 86 -11.25 -17.30 2.74
CA LYS A 86 -11.83 -17.80 4.01
C LYS A 86 -11.16 -17.21 5.27
N SER A 87 -10.21 -16.31 5.09
CA SER A 87 -9.58 -15.53 6.15
C SER A 87 -10.44 -14.31 6.48
N TYR A 88 -10.49 -13.93 7.74
CA TYR A 88 -11.14 -12.73 8.29
C TYR A 88 -10.63 -11.39 7.73
N ARG A 89 -9.79 -11.40 6.69
CA ARG A 89 -9.24 -10.21 6.02
C ARG A 89 -9.86 -10.08 4.64
N VAL A 90 -10.51 -8.94 4.41
CA VAL A 90 -10.92 -8.57 3.06
C VAL A 90 -9.67 -8.15 2.31
N GLN A 91 -9.25 -8.98 1.38
CA GLN A 91 -8.18 -8.67 0.43
C GLN A 91 -8.79 -8.09 -0.84
N HIS A 92 -7.99 -7.33 -1.56
CA HIS A 92 -8.39 -6.72 -2.81
C HIS A 92 -7.46 -7.21 -3.92
N SER A 93 -8.04 -7.63 -5.04
CA SER A 93 -7.27 -7.97 -6.24
C SER A 93 -7.28 -6.79 -7.20
N VAL A 94 -6.11 -6.41 -7.68
CA VAL A 94 -5.92 -5.39 -8.72
C VAL A 94 -5.21 -6.05 -9.90
N LYS A 95 -5.78 -5.89 -11.10
CA LYS A 95 -5.19 -6.47 -12.30
C LYS A 95 -4.09 -5.55 -12.84
N ILE A 96 -2.86 -6.06 -12.93
CA ILE A 96 -1.69 -5.34 -13.46
C ILE A 96 -0.98 -6.27 -14.45
N ASN A 97 -0.75 -5.79 -15.68
CA ASN A 97 -0.14 -6.59 -16.74
C ASN A 97 -0.80 -7.99 -16.90
N ASN A 98 -2.13 -8.01 -16.91
CA ASN A 98 -2.96 -9.22 -16.97
C ASN A 98 -2.79 -10.21 -15.81
N LYS A 99 -2.18 -9.78 -14.69
CA LYS A 99 -2.04 -10.56 -13.46
C LYS A 99 -2.83 -9.95 -12.32
N ASP A 100 -3.40 -10.81 -11.51
CA ASP A 100 -4.08 -10.42 -10.29
C ASP A 100 -3.05 -10.26 -9.16
N ILE A 101 -2.92 -9.04 -8.66
CA ILE A 101 -2.02 -8.66 -7.57
C ILE A 101 -2.86 -8.37 -6.33
N ASN A 102 -2.53 -8.98 -5.20
CA ASN A 102 -3.16 -8.66 -3.93
C ASN A 102 -2.74 -7.28 -3.44
N PHE A 103 -3.73 -6.47 -3.06
CA PHE A 103 -3.52 -5.20 -2.39
C PHE A 103 -4.09 -5.27 -0.97
N ASP A 104 -3.24 -5.15 0.05
CA ASP A 104 -3.65 -4.89 1.43
C ASP A 104 -3.85 -3.39 1.60
N ILE A 105 -5.12 -2.95 1.47
CA ILE A 105 -5.48 -1.53 1.52
C ILE A 105 -5.78 -1.14 2.96
N ARG A 106 -4.81 -0.49 3.61
CA ARG A 106 -4.92 0.13 4.92
C ARG A 106 -5.39 1.56 4.78
N TYR A 107 -6.08 2.07 5.79
CA TYR A 107 -6.58 3.44 5.77
C TYR A 107 -6.55 4.08 7.16
N VAL A 108 -6.49 5.39 7.20
CA VAL A 108 -6.43 6.14 8.46
C VAL A 108 -7.60 5.80 9.37
N GLY A 109 -7.31 5.23 10.53
CA GLY A 109 -8.27 4.82 11.55
C GLY A 109 -8.77 3.39 11.42
N ASP A 110 -8.11 2.51 10.66
CA ASP A 110 -8.43 1.07 10.60
C ASP A 110 -7.80 0.26 11.75
N ASN A 111 -7.09 0.93 12.65
CA ASN A 111 -6.38 0.36 13.79
C ASN A 111 -5.22 -0.56 13.42
N TYR A 112 -4.67 -0.43 12.22
CA TYR A 112 -3.45 -1.15 11.85
C TYR A 112 -2.23 -0.58 12.58
N TYR A 113 -2.15 0.76 12.64
CA TYR A 113 -1.29 1.53 13.52
C TYR A 113 -2.13 2.47 14.41
N ASP A 114 -1.49 3.25 15.28
CA ASP A 114 -2.15 4.38 15.91
C ASP A 114 -2.56 5.42 14.84
N LYS A 115 -3.78 5.93 14.96
CA LYS A 115 -4.33 6.87 13.97
C LYS A 115 -3.46 8.10 13.75
N SER A 116 -2.86 8.63 14.82
CA SER A 116 -1.98 9.81 14.71
C SER A 116 -0.71 9.49 13.93
N TRP A 117 -0.21 8.28 14.08
CA TRP A 117 0.94 7.81 13.33
C TRP A 117 0.61 7.52 11.85
N GLU A 118 -0.56 6.96 11.55
CA GLU A 118 -1.03 6.79 10.16
C GLU A 118 -1.11 8.13 9.42
N ILE A 119 -1.62 9.18 10.10
CA ILE A 119 -1.64 10.55 9.57
C ILE A 119 -0.20 11.08 9.35
N GLU A 120 0.70 10.85 10.30
CA GLU A 120 2.09 11.31 10.18
C GLU A 120 2.82 10.61 9.04
N LEU A 121 2.63 9.29 8.86
CA LEU A 121 3.15 8.51 7.74
C LEU A 121 2.76 9.12 6.39
N LEU A 122 1.51 9.50 6.23
CA LEU A 122 1.02 10.12 4.99
C LEU A 122 1.54 11.55 4.79
N LYS A 123 1.78 12.28 5.89
CA LYS A 123 2.26 13.67 5.87
C LYS A 123 3.75 13.77 5.55
N THR A 124 4.56 12.85 6.10
CA THR A 124 6.03 12.87 5.97
C THR A 124 6.55 12.00 4.84
N LYS A 125 5.65 11.45 4.03
CA LYS A 125 5.98 10.58 2.91
C LYS A 125 7.02 11.18 1.98
N VAL A 126 7.88 10.33 1.43
CA VAL A 126 8.88 10.69 0.45
C VAL A 126 8.63 9.99 -0.87
N LYS A 127 9.07 10.60 -1.97
CA LYS A 127 8.93 10.00 -3.30
C LYS A 127 10.05 9.00 -3.52
N HIS A 128 9.69 7.76 -3.84
CA HIS A 128 10.63 6.72 -4.27
C HIS A 128 11.17 7.03 -5.67
N GLU A 129 12.37 6.56 -6.01
CA GLU A 129 12.99 6.77 -7.33
C GLU A 129 12.13 6.26 -8.50
N LYS A 130 11.33 5.21 -8.27
CA LYS A 130 10.35 4.66 -9.22
C LYS A 130 9.03 5.44 -9.28
N GLY A 131 8.93 6.61 -8.66
CA GLY A 131 7.85 7.56 -8.86
C GLY A 131 6.64 7.46 -7.92
N PHE A 132 6.52 6.48 -7.06
CA PHE A 132 5.47 6.36 -6.04
C PHE A 132 5.92 6.90 -4.66
N TYR A 133 5.00 6.94 -3.68
CA TYR A 133 5.30 7.42 -2.33
C TYR A 133 5.52 6.29 -1.34
N ILE A 134 6.49 6.49 -0.44
CA ILE A 134 6.87 5.56 0.63
C ILE A 134 7.02 6.33 1.96
N PRO A 135 7.05 5.66 3.12
CA PRO A 135 7.45 6.30 4.38
C PRO A 135 8.86 6.89 4.28
N ASP A 136 9.14 7.99 4.99
CA ASP A 136 10.51 8.40 5.24
C ASP A 136 11.29 7.32 6.01
N ASN A 137 12.62 7.44 6.08
CA ASN A 137 13.46 6.40 6.68
C ASN A 137 13.14 6.12 8.15
N LEU A 138 12.76 7.13 8.92
CA LEU A 138 12.45 6.97 10.35
C LEU A 138 11.14 6.21 10.52
N ASN A 139 10.09 6.64 9.83
CA ASN A 139 8.80 6.00 9.84
C ASN A 139 8.85 4.59 9.23
N LEU A 140 9.64 4.38 8.18
CA LEU A 140 9.88 3.05 7.61
C LEU A 140 10.53 2.12 8.62
N PHE A 141 11.57 2.59 9.32
CA PHE A 141 12.27 1.82 10.35
C PHE A 141 11.30 1.33 11.44
N TYR A 142 10.54 2.25 12.04
CA TYR A 142 9.59 1.90 13.11
C TYR A 142 8.40 1.07 12.62
N SER A 143 7.89 1.32 11.43
CA SER A 143 6.77 0.53 10.87
C SER A 143 7.15 -0.91 10.59
N LEU A 144 8.39 -1.16 10.13
CA LEU A 144 8.92 -2.51 9.95
C LEU A 144 9.12 -3.24 11.29
N ILE A 145 9.62 -2.53 12.31
CA ILE A 145 9.76 -3.07 13.67
C ILE A 145 8.39 -3.46 14.23
N TYR A 146 7.43 -2.53 14.18
CA TYR A 146 6.07 -2.77 14.64
C TYR A 146 5.45 -3.96 13.92
N HIS A 147 5.60 -4.03 12.59
CA HIS A 147 5.08 -5.14 11.81
C HIS A 147 5.72 -6.48 12.22
N ALA A 148 7.03 -6.52 12.42
CA ALA A 148 7.73 -7.73 12.83
C ALA A 148 7.33 -8.21 14.23
N LEU A 149 7.23 -7.31 15.21
CA LEU A 149 6.98 -7.65 16.60
C LEU A 149 5.51 -7.82 16.95
N VAL A 150 4.64 -6.98 16.40
CA VAL A 150 3.22 -6.96 16.75
C VAL A 150 2.38 -7.81 15.79
N HIS A 151 2.61 -7.69 14.49
CA HIS A 151 1.79 -8.40 13.51
C HIS A 151 2.33 -9.80 13.19
N LYS A 152 3.64 -9.98 13.07
CA LYS A 152 4.25 -11.25 12.71
C LYS A 152 4.73 -12.06 13.93
N GLN A 153 5.05 -11.38 15.04
CA GLN A 153 5.60 -11.96 16.27
C GLN A 153 6.93 -12.71 16.06
N TYR A 154 7.64 -12.41 14.98
CA TYR A 154 9.00 -12.90 14.71
C TYR A 154 9.74 -11.94 13.78
N ILE A 155 11.07 -11.96 13.84
CA ILE A 155 11.95 -11.15 13.00
C ILE A 155 12.66 -12.09 12.01
N SER A 156 12.36 -11.94 10.72
CA SER A 156 13.04 -12.68 9.65
C SER A 156 14.43 -12.09 9.35
N GLU A 157 15.30 -12.87 8.69
CA GLU A 157 16.62 -12.39 8.26
C GLU A 157 16.53 -11.16 7.34
N ASP A 158 15.51 -11.06 6.52
CA ASP A 158 15.31 -9.92 5.63
C ASP A 158 14.95 -8.66 6.41
N TYR A 159 14.15 -8.77 7.47
CA TYR A 159 13.92 -7.65 8.39
C TYR A 159 15.22 -7.20 9.08
N ILE A 160 16.05 -8.15 9.54
CA ILE A 160 17.34 -7.82 10.16
C ILE A 160 18.23 -7.03 9.20
N LYS A 161 18.30 -7.45 7.92
CA LYS A 161 19.06 -6.71 6.89
C LYS A 161 18.54 -5.30 6.70
N GLN A 162 17.21 -5.14 6.58
CA GLN A 162 16.58 -3.82 6.43
C GLN A 162 16.81 -2.93 7.65
N PHE A 163 16.69 -3.45 8.87
CA PHE A 163 16.98 -2.70 10.09
C PHE A 163 18.43 -2.21 10.12
N LEU A 164 19.39 -3.04 9.74
CA LEU A 164 20.80 -2.64 9.69
C LEU A 164 21.08 -1.55 8.64
N ILE A 165 20.40 -1.59 7.50
CA ILE A 165 20.51 -0.57 6.45
C ILE A 165 19.91 0.75 6.95
N LEU A 166 18.68 0.70 7.46
CA LEU A 166 17.96 1.89 7.94
C LEU A 166 18.65 2.52 9.16
N SER A 167 19.11 1.70 10.11
CA SER A 167 19.85 2.22 11.28
C SER A 167 21.10 3.00 10.89
N LYS A 168 21.84 2.53 9.87
CA LYS A 168 22.99 3.29 9.34
C LYS A 168 22.56 4.62 8.72
N ARG A 169 21.49 4.64 7.94
CA ARG A 169 20.94 5.86 7.33
C ARG A 169 20.48 6.87 8.38
N LEU A 170 19.96 6.37 9.49
CA LEU A 170 19.46 7.18 10.62
C LEU A 170 20.54 7.51 11.67
N ASN A 171 21.78 7.03 11.49
CA ASN A 171 22.86 7.12 12.48
C ASN A 171 22.53 6.48 13.84
N LEU A 172 21.68 5.44 13.82
CA LEU A 172 21.33 4.68 15.02
C LEU A 172 22.36 3.59 15.27
N SER A 173 22.79 3.43 16.53
CA SER A 173 23.73 2.38 16.93
C SER A 173 23.00 1.10 17.33
N LEU A 174 22.78 0.20 16.37
CA LEU A 174 22.22 -1.13 16.65
C LEU A 174 23.35 -2.13 16.89
N LYS A 175 23.37 -2.77 18.06
CA LYS A 175 24.27 -3.90 18.34
C LYS A 175 23.66 -5.16 17.78
N LYS A 176 24.39 -5.83 16.88
CA LYS A 176 23.94 -7.04 16.16
C LYS A 176 23.49 -8.20 17.07
N CYS A 177 24.07 -8.31 18.27
CA CYS A 177 23.77 -9.38 19.24
C CYS A 177 22.52 -9.14 20.09
N ASN A 178 22.01 -7.89 20.16
CA ASN A 178 20.88 -7.50 21.00
C ASN A 178 19.83 -6.74 20.22
N LEU A 179 19.68 -7.06 18.92
CA LEU A 179 18.78 -6.31 18.05
C LEU A 179 17.34 -6.29 18.59
N ILE A 180 16.87 -7.41 19.13
CA ILE A 180 15.53 -7.52 19.71
C ILE A 180 15.43 -6.65 20.97
N ASP A 181 16.40 -6.72 21.87
CA ASP A 181 16.40 -5.98 23.13
C ASP A 181 16.57 -4.47 22.89
N THR A 182 17.44 -4.08 21.93
CA THR A 182 17.67 -2.66 21.59
C THR A 182 16.44 -2.05 20.91
N VAL A 183 15.80 -2.79 20.03
CA VAL A 183 14.58 -2.36 19.33
C VAL A 183 13.40 -2.25 20.30
N LEU A 184 13.25 -3.18 21.24
CA LEU A 184 12.22 -3.12 22.29
C LEU A 184 12.45 -1.94 23.24
N LEU A 185 13.70 -1.62 23.59
CA LEU A 185 14.04 -0.48 24.42
C LEU A 185 13.72 0.85 23.75
N ASP A 186 14.01 1.01 22.45
CA ASP A 186 13.72 2.24 21.71
C ASP A 186 12.20 2.44 21.46
N ILE A 187 11.40 1.37 21.48
CA ILE A 187 9.93 1.48 21.37
C ILE A 187 9.29 1.82 22.72
N LEU A 188 9.94 1.47 23.84
CA LEU A 188 9.40 1.64 25.19
C LEU A 188 9.86 2.93 25.88
N LEU A 189 10.77 3.70 25.30
CA LEU A 189 11.25 5.01 25.75
C LEU A 189 10.70 6.14 24.88
#